data_f46ec44c03704acc8a1fced227e4ec5f
#
_entry.id   f46ec44c03704acc8a1fced227e4ec5f
#
_cell.length_a   1.000
_cell.length_b   1.000
_cell.length_c   1.000
_cell.angle_alpha   90.00
_cell.angle_beta   90.00
_cell.angle_gamma   90.00
#
_symmetry.space_group_name_H-M   'P 1'
#
loop_
_entity.id
_entity.type
_entity.pdbx_description
1 polymer ?
#
loop_
_entity_poly.entity_id
_entity_poly.type
_entity_poly.pdbx_seq_one_letter_code
_entity_poly.pdbx_strand_id
1 'polypeptide(L)'
;MDLTELLNEREWRRCRGPEEANIDQLVEAFTYFCENYWSIKHPERGRIMFELREAQIETIRAWMSNRYSVVLKARQIGFSTLAAAYAFWLTFFWPDRFIVMLSRTEREAAKLLQKSKYGYKFIPLWMRSRGPQITSDNQLKMTFSNESAIESLPSGNDPARGESVYLVIVDEMAFLPNSEEAWASIEPIADVGGRVICLSTANGSGNFFHQMWVGSQTGANLFKGIFWPWSAGDRDDDWYEAKSKTMPSWQLHQEYPRNPEEAFIKSGNPVFDIDRLLEYETHEPRRGYLHVYGRKNSEFRVAPDGEFAIWEDPRPEGVYVIGADVAEGLGHGDYSSAHVIEARSLSVVAHWHGHIEPDLFGDALAEVGYWYNGALLGVENNNHGLTTLKALQRYGYKNLYRTRRLQQRNPEATEIMGWRTTTATKPLAIDELAAPIRDGELEIWDERTIAELKTYVRDPNGRMHGSPHDDRVMSLAIAHQMLKYVWLPEYRAEQPLPKYSLDWFSRFVEHGDEGLKPVPIGAYNSRKR
;
A
#
# COMPACT_ATOMS: atom_id res chain seq x y z
N MET A 1 26.78 -21.23 -51.55
CA MET A 1 26.77 -20.60 -50.22
C MET A 1 27.98 -21.13 -49.48
N ASP A 2 28.86 -20.23 -49.05
CA ASP A 2 30.05 -20.59 -48.30
C ASP A 2 29.64 -21.12 -46.89
N LEU A 3 30.49 -21.97 -46.30
CA LEU A 3 30.25 -22.52 -44.96
C LEU A 3 29.99 -21.42 -43.92
N THR A 4 30.71 -20.30 -44.04
CA THR A 4 30.54 -19.12 -43.18
C THR A 4 29.13 -18.51 -43.33
N GLU A 5 28.61 -18.41 -44.53
CA GLU A 5 27.25 -17.91 -44.80
C GLU A 5 26.19 -18.86 -44.23
N LEU A 6 26.39 -20.16 -44.33
CA LEU A 6 25.50 -21.17 -43.75
C LEU A 6 25.47 -21.08 -42.21
N LEU A 7 26.63 -20.91 -41.59
CA LEU A 7 26.73 -20.73 -40.12
C LEU A 7 26.06 -19.42 -39.67
N ASN A 8 26.30 -18.33 -40.39
CA ASN A 8 25.68 -17.03 -40.07
C ASN A 8 24.16 -17.09 -40.26
N GLU A 9 23.66 -17.82 -41.30
CA GLU A 9 22.22 -18.04 -41.50
C GLU A 9 21.60 -18.81 -40.33
N ARG A 10 22.26 -19.88 -39.89
CA ARG A 10 21.81 -20.66 -38.73
C ARG A 10 21.76 -19.85 -37.46
N GLU A 11 22.81 -19.07 -37.18
CA GLU A 11 22.88 -18.20 -36.01
C GLU A 11 21.84 -17.08 -36.04
N TRP A 12 21.59 -16.48 -37.22
CA TRP A 12 20.54 -15.50 -37.42
C TRP A 12 19.17 -16.05 -37.05
N ARG A 13 18.84 -17.24 -37.59
CA ARG A 13 17.55 -17.93 -37.33
C ARG A 13 17.42 -18.27 -35.84
N ARG A 14 18.49 -18.67 -35.21
CA ARG A 14 18.50 -18.97 -33.77
C ARG A 14 18.23 -17.74 -32.91
N CYS A 15 18.79 -16.61 -33.29
CA CYS A 15 18.56 -15.34 -32.59
C CYS A 15 17.17 -14.73 -32.85
N ARG A 16 16.61 -14.93 -34.03
CA ARG A 16 15.29 -14.42 -34.42
C ARG A 16 14.15 -15.30 -33.90
N GLY A 17 14.36 -16.59 -33.92
CA GLY A 17 13.33 -17.62 -33.78
C GLY A 17 12.69 -18.01 -35.16
N PRO A 18 11.92 -19.11 -35.19
CA PRO A 18 11.16 -19.55 -36.36
C PRO A 18 10.11 -18.52 -36.79
N GLU A 19 9.64 -18.60 -38.04
CA GLU A 19 8.58 -17.71 -38.55
C GLU A 19 7.23 -17.93 -37.83
N GLU A 20 6.89 -19.19 -37.59
CA GLU A 20 5.70 -19.61 -36.83
C GLU A 20 6.08 -20.06 -35.41
N ALA A 21 6.88 -19.25 -34.72
CA ALA A 21 7.34 -19.60 -33.39
C ALA A 21 6.23 -19.48 -32.35
N ASN A 22 6.17 -20.46 -31.44
CA ASN A 22 5.43 -20.30 -30.20
C ASN A 22 6.21 -19.39 -29.21
N ILE A 23 5.56 -19.02 -28.11
CA ILE A 23 6.16 -18.11 -27.13
C ILE A 23 7.45 -18.66 -26.52
N ASP A 24 7.53 -19.95 -26.21
CA ASP A 24 8.72 -20.58 -25.63
C ASP A 24 9.91 -20.51 -26.59
N GLN A 25 9.70 -20.74 -27.86
CA GLN A 25 10.72 -20.63 -28.92
C GLN A 25 11.21 -19.17 -29.08
N LEU A 26 10.32 -18.19 -28.96
CA LEU A 26 10.69 -16.77 -28.99
C LEU A 26 11.47 -16.35 -27.74
N VAL A 27 11.10 -16.85 -26.56
CA VAL A 27 11.84 -16.63 -25.31
C VAL A 27 13.23 -17.25 -25.41
N GLU A 28 13.36 -18.47 -25.92
CA GLU A 28 14.65 -19.12 -26.14
C GLU A 28 15.51 -18.30 -27.12
N ALA A 29 14.94 -17.85 -28.23
CA ALA A 29 15.64 -17.05 -29.24
C ALA A 29 16.14 -15.70 -28.67
N PHE A 30 15.31 -15.00 -27.94
CA PHE A 30 15.68 -13.76 -27.26
C PHE A 30 16.78 -13.98 -26.21
N THR A 31 16.63 -15.01 -25.38
CA THR A 31 17.62 -15.38 -24.36
C THR A 31 18.97 -15.70 -25.02
N TYR A 32 18.95 -16.55 -26.05
CA TYR A 32 20.15 -16.88 -26.80
C TYR A 32 20.83 -15.64 -27.41
N PHE A 33 20.03 -14.74 -28.02
CA PHE A 33 20.54 -13.47 -28.54
C PHE A 33 21.21 -12.62 -27.47
N CYS A 34 20.58 -12.47 -26.28
CA CYS A 34 21.12 -11.69 -25.18
C CYS A 34 22.45 -12.25 -24.68
N GLU A 35 22.52 -13.54 -24.45
CA GLU A 35 23.68 -14.20 -23.86
C GLU A 35 24.88 -14.29 -24.81
N ASN A 36 24.67 -14.34 -26.12
CA ASN A 36 25.73 -14.55 -27.11
C ASN A 36 26.10 -13.28 -27.89
N TYR A 37 25.19 -12.33 -28.06
CA TYR A 37 25.38 -11.21 -28.97
C TYR A 37 25.06 -9.84 -28.41
N TRP A 38 24.39 -9.76 -27.22
CA TRP A 38 24.00 -8.49 -26.64
C TRP A 38 24.89 -8.09 -25.47
N SER A 39 25.69 -7.05 -25.67
CA SER A 39 26.58 -6.53 -24.62
C SER A 39 25.89 -5.45 -23.78
N ILE A 40 26.13 -5.49 -22.48
CA ILE A 40 25.73 -4.46 -21.51
C ILE A 40 26.94 -3.85 -20.82
N LYS A 41 26.75 -2.67 -20.21
CA LYS A 41 27.78 -2.00 -19.40
C LYS A 41 27.58 -2.32 -17.93
N HIS A 42 28.47 -3.11 -17.34
CA HIS A 42 28.51 -3.37 -15.91
C HIS A 42 29.38 -2.32 -15.21
N PRO A 43 28.98 -1.78 -14.01
CA PRO A 43 29.74 -0.74 -13.31
C PRO A 43 31.20 -1.12 -13.03
N GLU A 44 31.46 -2.35 -12.57
CA GLU A 44 32.79 -2.84 -12.18
C GLU A 44 33.48 -3.61 -13.30
N ARG A 45 32.75 -4.48 -14.02
CA ARG A 45 33.33 -5.40 -15.03
C ARG A 45 33.42 -4.80 -16.43
N GLY A 46 32.92 -3.56 -16.63
CA GLY A 46 32.88 -2.89 -17.93
C GLY A 46 31.88 -3.53 -18.88
N ARG A 47 32.34 -3.92 -20.10
CA ARG A 47 31.50 -4.60 -21.09
C ARG A 47 31.40 -6.08 -20.77
N ILE A 48 30.18 -6.60 -20.61
CA ILE A 48 29.86 -8.02 -20.43
C ILE A 48 28.69 -8.41 -21.35
N MET A 49 28.53 -9.70 -21.60
CA MET A 49 27.32 -10.22 -22.22
C MET A 49 26.14 -10.13 -21.26
N PHE A 50 24.93 -10.03 -21.80
CA PHE A 50 23.73 -9.95 -20.99
C PHE A 50 23.17 -11.34 -20.71
N GLU A 51 23.74 -12.01 -19.73
CA GLU A 51 23.22 -13.26 -19.18
C GLU A 51 21.93 -12.96 -18.42
N LEU A 52 20.82 -13.55 -18.89
CA LEU A 52 19.49 -13.31 -18.30
C LEU A 52 19.30 -14.15 -17.05
N ARG A 53 18.76 -13.52 -16.00
CA ARG A 53 18.30 -14.20 -14.80
C ARG A 53 16.94 -14.85 -15.03
N GLU A 54 16.60 -15.86 -14.24
CA GLU A 54 15.31 -16.55 -14.32
C GLU A 54 14.13 -15.55 -14.26
N ALA A 55 14.15 -14.60 -13.31
CA ALA A 55 13.14 -13.55 -13.21
C ALA A 55 12.97 -12.72 -14.51
N GLN A 56 14.07 -12.47 -15.22
CA GLN A 56 14.05 -11.74 -16.49
C GLN A 56 13.50 -12.60 -17.62
N ILE A 57 13.81 -13.89 -17.65
CA ILE A 57 13.28 -14.86 -18.64
C ILE A 57 11.76 -15.03 -18.45
N GLU A 58 11.31 -15.20 -17.22
CA GLU A 58 9.87 -15.26 -16.90
C GLU A 58 9.13 -13.98 -17.28
N THR A 59 9.75 -12.83 -17.06
CA THR A 59 9.15 -11.55 -17.44
C THR A 59 9.05 -11.40 -18.95
N ILE A 60 10.07 -11.79 -19.72
CA ILE A 60 10.01 -11.80 -21.19
C ILE A 60 8.88 -12.73 -21.67
N ARG A 61 8.74 -13.90 -21.06
CA ARG A 61 7.63 -14.82 -21.37
C ARG A 61 6.27 -14.15 -21.12
N ALA A 62 6.12 -13.47 -20.00
CA ALA A 62 4.90 -12.74 -19.70
C ALA A 62 4.64 -11.58 -20.66
N TRP A 63 5.67 -10.81 -21.05
CA TRP A 63 5.53 -9.73 -22.04
C TRP A 63 5.14 -10.23 -23.42
N MET A 64 5.65 -11.40 -23.83
CA MET A 64 5.27 -12.02 -25.11
C MET A 64 3.86 -12.63 -25.07
N SER A 65 3.40 -13.10 -23.90
CA SER A 65 2.10 -13.76 -23.73
C SER A 65 0.94 -12.79 -23.52
N ASN A 66 1.19 -11.63 -22.92
CA ASN A 66 0.14 -10.70 -22.53
C ASN A 66 0.26 -9.37 -23.27
N ARG A 67 -0.88 -8.77 -23.58
CA ARG A 67 -0.95 -7.45 -24.22
C ARG A 67 -0.61 -6.32 -23.27
N TYR A 68 -1.01 -6.46 -22.01
CA TYR A 68 -0.77 -5.51 -20.94
C TYR A 68 0.03 -6.16 -19.82
N SER A 69 1.09 -5.53 -19.38
CA SER A 69 1.91 -6.02 -18.27
C SER A 69 2.28 -4.88 -17.32
N VAL A 70 2.11 -5.09 -16.02
CA VAL A 70 2.59 -4.19 -14.97
C VAL A 70 3.62 -4.93 -14.12
N VAL A 71 4.84 -4.38 -14.05
CA VAL A 71 5.97 -5.00 -13.34
C VAL A 71 6.35 -4.13 -12.13
N LEU A 72 6.04 -4.63 -10.95
CA LEU A 72 6.53 -4.10 -9.68
C LEU A 72 7.85 -4.80 -9.34
N LYS A 73 8.92 -4.05 -9.21
CA LYS A 73 10.26 -4.63 -9.09
C LYS A 73 11.09 -3.92 -8.02
N ALA A 74 12.03 -4.63 -7.42
CA ALA A 74 13.09 -4.01 -6.65
C ALA A 74 14.02 -3.16 -7.54
N ARG A 75 14.72 -2.22 -6.90
CA ARG A 75 15.68 -1.35 -7.59
C ARG A 75 16.91 -2.11 -8.06
N GLN A 76 17.44 -1.71 -9.24
CA GLN A 76 18.71 -2.17 -9.81
C GLN A 76 18.79 -3.68 -10.11
N ILE A 77 17.69 -4.34 -10.42
CA ILE A 77 17.68 -5.75 -10.87
C ILE A 77 17.65 -5.90 -12.40
N GLY A 78 18.00 -4.83 -13.14
CA GLY A 78 18.31 -4.90 -14.57
C GLY A 78 17.15 -4.78 -15.55
N PHE A 79 15.91 -4.50 -15.10
CA PHE A 79 14.71 -4.51 -15.94
C PHE A 79 14.65 -3.40 -17.00
N SER A 80 15.15 -2.19 -16.73
CA SER A 80 15.27 -1.16 -17.77
C SER A 80 16.26 -1.57 -18.89
N THR A 81 17.25 -2.39 -18.55
CA THR A 81 18.17 -2.95 -19.55
C THR A 81 17.52 -4.06 -20.34
N LEU A 82 16.71 -4.92 -19.69
CA LEU A 82 15.91 -5.95 -20.34
C LEU A 82 14.91 -5.33 -21.33
N ALA A 83 14.21 -4.27 -20.91
CA ALA A 83 13.27 -3.55 -21.76
C ALA A 83 13.92 -2.94 -23.01
N ALA A 84 15.09 -2.33 -22.84
CA ALA A 84 15.87 -1.76 -23.95
C ALA A 84 16.40 -2.86 -24.91
N ALA A 85 16.80 -4.02 -24.39
CA ALA A 85 17.22 -5.18 -25.19
C ALA A 85 16.03 -5.77 -25.98
N TYR A 86 14.88 -5.88 -25.32
CA TYR A 86 13.65 -6.40 -25.94
C TYR A 86 13.13 -5.47 -27.05
N ALA A 87 13.11 -4.16 -26.79
CA ALA A 87 12.77 -3.17 -27.81
C ALA A 87 13.69 -3.26 -29.03
N PHE A 88 15.01 -3.36 -28.78
CA PHE A 88 15.98 -3.53 -29.86
C PHE A 88 15.76 -4.83 -30.62
N TRP A 89 15.61 -5.95 -29.94
CA TRP A 89 15.41 -7.27 -30.56
C TRP A 89 14.18 -7.29 -31.49
N LEU A 90 13.06 -6.70 -31.05
CA LEU A 90 11.85 -6.58 -31.86
C LEU A 90 12.08 -5.76 -33.13
N THR A 91 12.74 -4.62 -33.05
CA THR A 91 12.95 -3.72 -34.20
C THR A 91 14.04 -4.22 -35.15
N PHE A 92 15.01 -4.98 -34.65
CA PHE A 92 16.12 -5.49 -35.43
C PHE A 92 15.75 -6.75 -36.23
N PHE A 93 14.96 -7.64 -35.66
CA PHE A 93 14.64 -8.93 -36.34
C PHE A 93 13.29 -8.92 -37.08
N TRP A 94 12.40 -7.97 -36.84
CA TRP A 94 11.11 -7.85 -37.54
C TRP A 94 10.93 -6.46 -38.14
N PRO A 95 10.38 -6.38 -39.38
CA PRO A 95 10.08 -5.10 -39.99
C PRO A 95 8.82 -4.46 -39.38
N ASP A 96 8.62 -3.19 -39.67
CA ASP A 96 7.42 -2.41 -39.35
C ASP A 96 7.08 -2.40 -37.83
N ARG A 97 8.11 -2.38 -36.96
CA ARG A 97 7.95 -2.33 -35.51
C ARG A 97 8.33 -0.94 -35.00
N PHE A 98 7.33 -0.14 -34.69
CA PHE A 98 7.54 1.11 -34.01
C PHE A 98 7.36 0.93 -32.50
N ILE A 99 8.40 1.21 -31.74
CA ILE A 99 8.42 1.04 -30.27
C ILE A 99 8.67 2.39 -29.63
N VAL A 100 7.81 2.75 -28.67
CA VAL A 100 7.94 3.95 -27.86
C VAL A 100 8.34 3.57 -26.43
N MET A 101 9.37 4.23 -25.91
CA MET A 101 9.78 4.12 -24.51
C MET A 101 9.53 5.45 -23.81
N LEU A 102 8.81 5.43 -22.71
CA LEU A 102 8.51 6.62 -21.90
C LEU A 102 9.33 6.59 -20.61
N SER A 103 9.85 7.75 -20.22
CA SER A 103 10.56 7.97 -18.97
C SER A 103 10.17 9.32 -18.36
N ARG A 104 10.52 9.54 -17.09
CA ARG A 104 10.13 10.72 -16.35
C ARG A 104 10.69 12.03 -16.96
N THR A 105 11.91 12.02 -17.43
CA THR A 105 12.61 13.19 -17.99
C THR A 105 13.28 12.85 -19.32
N GLU A 106 13.55 13.88 -20.15
CA GLU A 106 14.30 13.71 -21.40
C GLU A 106 15.67 13.06 -21.19
N ARG A 107 16.38 13.43 -20.11
CA ARG A 107 17.66 12.83 -19.75
C ARG A 107 17.55 11.33 -19.47
N GLU A 108 16.47 10.91 -18.79
CA GLU A 108 16.23 9.49 -18.52
C GLU A 108 15.80 8.74 -19.77
N ALA A 109 14.98 9.35 -20.62
CA ALA A 109 14.60 8.83 -21.94
C ALA A 109 15.85 8.58 -22.82
N ALA A 110 16.73 9.58 -22.94
CA ALA A 110 17.99 9.43 -23.65
C ALA A 110 18.88 8.31 -23.09
N LYS A 111 18.97 8.18 -21.77
CA LYS A 111 19.72 7.09 -21.12
C LYS A 111 19.11 5.71 -21.39
N LEU A 112 17.79 5.61 -21.47
CA LEU A 112 17.10 4.36 -21.76
C LEU A 112 17.41 3.92 -23.21
N LEU A 113 17.26 4.80 -24.19
CA LEU A 113 17.62 4.51 -25.59
C LEU A 113 19.12 4.22 -25.75
N GLN A 114 19.98 4.89 -24.96
CA GLN A 114 21.43 4.64 -25.01
C GLN A 114 21.79 3.19 -24.65
N LYS A 115 20.97 2.47 -23.88
CA LYS A 115 21.18 1.03 -23.62
C LYS A 115 21.01 0.20 -24.90
N SER A 116 19.99 0.49 -25.70
CA SER A 116 19.77 -0.16 -27.01
C SER A 116 20.94 0.13 -27.98
N LYS A 117 21.37 1.38 -28.05
CA LYS A 117 22.52 1.80 -28.88
C LYS A 117 23.82 1.14 -28.45
N TYR A 118 24.03 1.02 -27.13
CA TYR A 118 25.21 0.36 -26.59
C TYR A 118 25.27 -1.11 -27.00
N GLY A 119 24.17 -1.84 -26.89
CA GLY A 119 24.10 -3.23 -27.35
C GLY A 119 24.38 -3.34 -28.85
N TYR A 120 23.72 -2.55 -29.70
CA TYR A 120 23.95 -2.53 -31.13
C TYR A 120 25.43 -2.27 -31.52
N LYS A 121 26.11 -1.39 -30.82
CA LYS A 121 27.52 -1.07 -31.08
C LYS A 121 28.43 -2.31 -31.08
N PHE A 122 28.09 -3.32 -30.32
CA PHE A 122 28.94 -4.50 -30.12
C PHE A 122 28.40 -5.78 -30.80
N ILE A 123 27.28 -5.68 -31.52
CA ILE A 123 26.80 -6.78 -32.37
C ILE A 123 27.83 -7.08 -33.49
N PRO A 124 28.15 -8.36 -33.79
CA PRO A 124 29.12 -8.72 -34.82
C PRO A 124 28.80 -8.10 -36.18
N LEU A 125 29.86 -7.80 -36.95
CA LEU A 125 29.72 -7.20 -38.30
C LEU A 125 28.82 -8.02 -39.23
N TRP A 126 28.98 -9.36 -39.22
CA TRP A 126 28.15 -10.24 -40.05
C TRP A 126 26.65 -10.09 -39.74
N MET A 127 26.28 -9.94 -38.45
CA MET A 127 24.91 -9.79 -38.05
C MET A 127 24.38 -8.40 -38.41
N ARG A 128 25.20 -7.34 -38.25
CA ARG A 128 24.84 -5.97 -38.67
C ARG A 128 24.68 -5.87 -40.18
N SER A 129 25.56 -6.54 -40.97
CA SER A 129 25.48 -6.52 -42.43
C SER A 129 24.27 -7.28 -42.97
N ARG A 130 23.77 -8.29 -42.24
CA ARG A 130 22.58 -9.04 -42.55
C ARG A 130 21.29 -8.35 -42.10
N GLY A 131 21.34 -7.71 -40.96
CA GLY A 131 20.20 -7.01 -40.36
C GLY A 131 19.93 -5.64 -41.00
N PRO A 132 18.86 -4.98 -40.56
CA PRO A 132 18.54 -3.64 -41.04
C PRO A 132 19.63 -2.65 -40.65
N GLN A 133 19.92 -1.73 -41.55
CA GLN A 133 20.89 -0.66 -41.33
C GLN A 133 20.21 0.49 -40.58
N ILE A 134 20.96 1.19 -39.73
CA ILE A 134 20.47 2.43 -39.09
C ILE A 134 20.37 3.50 -40.20
N THR A 135 19.17 4.07 -40.35
CA THR A 135 18.91 5.18 -41.27
C THR A 135 18.92 6.54 -40.62
N SER A 136 18.59 6.59 -39.31
CA SER A 136 18.70 7.79 -38.49
C SER A 136 19.02 7.42 -37.05
N ASP A 137 19.92 8.17 -36.44
CA ASP A 137 20.33 8.00 -35.04
C ASP A 137 20.51 9.37 -34.36
N ASN A 138 19.56 9.75 -33.52
CA ASN A 138 19.64 10.95 -32.71
C ASN A 138 19.47 10.63 -31.22
N GLN A 139 19.50 11.62 -30.35
CA GLN A 139 19.49 11.41 -28.89
C GLN A 139 18.30 10.60 -28.39
N LEU A 140 17.12 10.74 -29.01
CA LEU A 140 15.85 10.18 -28.58
C LEU A 140 15.24 9.15 -29.55
N LYS A 141 15.77 9.03 -30.78
CA LYS A 141 15.20 8.13 -31.80
C LYS A 141 16.30 7.37 -32.55
N MET A 142 16.03 6.10 -32.86
CA MET A 142 16.86 5.22 -33.66
C MET A 142 15.95 4.54 -34.68
N THR A 143 16.21 4.75 -35.98
CA THR A 143 15.42 4.18 -37.08
C THR A 143 16.22 3.22 -37.93
N PHE A 144 15.56 2.24 -38.49
CA PHE A 144 16.15 1.16 -39.28
C PHE A 144 15.60 1.11 -40.72
N SER A 145 16.36 0.53 -41.62
CA SER A 145 15.99 0.37 -43.03
C SER A 145 14.85 -0.63 -43.31
N ASN A 146 14.37 -1.32 -42.29
CA ASN A 146 13.21 -2.21 -42.33
C ASN A 146 11.93 -1.54 -41.81
N GLU A 147 11.86 -0.21 -41.85
CA GLU A 147 10.76 0.64 -41.41
C GLU A 147 10.46 0.51 -39.89
N SER A 148 11.38 -0.06 -39.11
CA SER A 148 11.25 -0.13 -37.66
C SER A 148 11.95 1.03 -36.98
N ALA A 149 11.46 1.44 -35.79
CA ALA A 149 12.07 2.47 -35.00
C ALA A 149 11.90 2.26 -33.49
N ILE A 150 12.85 2.78 -32.72
CA ILE A 150 12.73 2.96 -31.27
C ILE A 150 12.79 4.46 -31.00
N GLU A 151 11.79 4.98 -30.33
CA GLU A 151 11.73 6.37 -29.88
C GLU A 151 11.57 6.41 -28.36
N SER A 152 12.39 7.22 -27.69
CA SER A 152 12.34 7.35 -26.25
C SER A 152 11.98 8.79 -25.89
N LEU A 153 10.85 8.97 -25.20
CA LEU A 153 10.25 10.28 -24.94
C LEU A 153 10.12 10.55 -23.43
N PRO A 154 10.21 11.82 -23.00
CA PRO A 154 9.80 12.20 -21.65
C PRO A 154 8.28 12.13 -21.51
N SER A 155 7.80 11.90 -20.28
CA SER A 155 6.37 12.00 -19.95
C SER A 155 5.83 13.41 -20.26
N GLY A 156 4.61 13.50 -20.77
CA GLY A 156 3.98 14.75 -21.22
C GLY A 156 3.98 14.95 -22.73
N ASN A 157 4.73 14.14 -23.48
CA ASN A 157 4.57 14.05 -24.93
C ASN A 157 3.51 13.00 -25.26
N ASP A 158 2.71 13.28 -26.29
CA ASP A 158 1.72 12.35 -26.81
C ASP A 158 2.40 11.33 -27.74
N PRO A 159 2.64 10.08 -27.31
CA PRO A 159 3.38 9.08 -28.09
C PRO A 159 2.59 8.51 -29.25
N ALA A 160 1.27 8.78 -29.31
CA ALA A 160 0.37 8.11 -30.26
C ALA A 160 0.01 8.97 -31.48
N ARG A 161 0.42 10.23 -31.55
CA ARG A 161 0.00 11.10 -32.66
C ARG A 161 0.62 10.72 -33.99
N GLY A 162 -0.17 10.02 -34.80
CA GLY A 162 0.10 9.79 -36.22
C GLY A 162 0.95 8.57 -36.56
N GLU A 163 1.33 7.74 -35.58
CA GLU A 163 2.15 6.54 -35.78
C GLU A 163 1.42 5.28 -35.28
N SER A 164 1.59 4.17 -36.00
CA SER A 164 1.09 2.87 -35.57
C SER A 164 2.08 2.21 -34.60
N VAL A 165 1.91 2.40 -33.29
CA VAL A 165 2.83 1.92 -32.28
C VAL A 165 2.58 0.44 -31.96
N TYR A 166 3.62 -0.40 -32.12
CA TYR A 166 3.56 -1.82 -31.80
C TYR A 166 3.68 -2.11 -30.30
N LEU A 167 4.54 -1.36 -29.60
CA LEU A 167 4.80 -1.55 -28.16
C LEU A 167 5.11 -0.21 -27.51
N VAL A 168 4.45 0.04 -26.38
CA VAL A 168 4.82 1.11 -25.45
C VAL A 168 5.47 0.50 -24.20
N ILE A 169 6.63 1.00 -23.82
CA ILE A 169 7.32 0.66 -22.57
C ILE A 169 7.37 1.92 -21.70
N VAL A 170 6.77 1.87 -20.52
CA VAL A 170 6.81 2.96 -19.55
C VAL A 170 7.76 2.59 -18.42
N ASP A 171 8.94 3.21 -18.38
CA ASP A 171 9.94 2.98 -17.33
C ASP A 171 9.73 3.97 -16.18
N GLU A 172 9.83 3.46 -14.95
CA GLU A 172 9.61 4.18 -13.69
C GLU A 172 8.25 4.89 -13.61
N MET A 173 7.18 4.16 -14.01
CA MET A 173 5.83 4.71 -14.13
C MET A 173 5.29 5.31 -12.83
N ALA A 174 5.62 4.75 -11.66
CA ALA A 174 5.19 5.28 -10.37
C ALA A 174 5.74 6.69 -10.06
N PHE A 175 6.77 7.13 -10.79
CA PHE A 175 7.44 8.43 -10.61
C PHE A 175 7.12 9.42 -11.73
N LEU A 176 6.26 9.06 -12.69
CA LEU A 176 5.85 9.98 -13.74
C LEU A 176 4.97 11.08 -13.14
N PRO A 177 5.27 12.37 -13.40
CA PRO A 177 4.31 13.43 -13.16
C PRO A 177 3.08 13.18 -14.04
N ASN A 178 1.88 13.33 -13.48
CA ASN A 178 0.61 13.14 -14.18
C ASN A 178 0.49 11.77 -14.87
N SER A 179 0.78 10.68 -14.13
CA SER A 179 0.76 9.30 -14.68
C SER A 179 -0.60 8.88 -15.26
N GLU A 180 -1.71 9.44 -14.78
CA GLU A 180 -3.06 9.23 -15.32
C GLU A 180 -3.23 9.87 -16.71
N GLU A 181 -2.75 11.11 -16.92
CA GLU A 181 -2.77 11.78 -18.20
C GLU A 181 -1.84 11.06 -19.21
N ALA A 182 -0.67 10.62 -18.74
CA ALA A 182 0.24 9.80 -19.55
C ALA A 182 -0.45 8.50 -20.00
N TRP A 183 -1.19 7.84 -19.10
CA TRP A 183 -1.96 6.64 -19.43
C TRP A 183 -3.05 6.93 -20.46
N ALA A 184 -3.82 8.00 -20.31
CA ALA A 184 -4.86 8.39 -21.26
C ALA A 184 -4.33 8.59 -22.70
N SER A 185 -3.05 8.98 -22.85
CA SER A 185 -2.39 9.07 -24.17
C SER A 185 -1.88 7.72 -24.70
N ILE A 186 -1.68 6.73 -23.85
CA ILE A 186 -1.17 5.39 -24.20
C ILE A 186 -2.31 4.40 -24.50
N GLU A 187 -3.41 4.50 -23.77
CA GLU A 187 -4.54 3.56 -23.87
C GLU A 187 -5.06 3.37 -25.30
N PRO A 188 -5.22 4.42 -26.15
CA PRO A 188 -5.67 4.26 -27.52
C PRO A 188 -4.71 3.43 -28.40
N ILE A 189 -3.41 3.42 -28.09
CA ILE A 189 -2.43 2.58 -28.80
C ILE A 189 -2.74 1.10 -28.59
N ALA A 190 -3.09 0.75 -27.37
CA ALA A 190 -3.45 -0.60 -27.04
C ALA A 190 -4.76 -1.03 -27.72
N ASP A 191 -5.73 -0.17 -27.89
CA ASP A 191 -7.02 -0.48 -28.52
C ASP A 191 -6.87 -0.95 -29.98
N VAL A 192 -5.95 -0.37 -30.73
CA VAL A 192 -5.68 -0.74 -32.13
C VAL A 192 -4.72 -1.93 -32.31
N GLY A 193 -4.38 -2.65 -31.24
CA GLY A 193 -3.56 -3.86 -31.32
C GLY A 193 -2.15 -3.76 -30.73
N GLY A 194 -1.74 -2.59 -30.27
CA GLY A 194 -0.46 -2.36 -29.59
C GLY A 194 -0.36 -3.06 -28.23
N ARG A 195 0.84 -3.18 -27.72
CA ARG A 195 1.16 -3.76 -26.40
C ARG A 195 1.65 -2.69 -25.44
N VAL A 196 1.43 -2.88 -24.14
CA VAL A 196 1.89 -1.94 -23.12
C VAL A 196 2.58 -2.68 -21.98
N ILE A 197 3.78 -2.22 -21.64
CA ILE A 197 4.59 -2.69 -20.53
C ILE A 197 4.87 -1.50 -19.61
N CYS A 198 4.33 -1.54 -18.38
CA CYS A 198 4.60 -0.58 -17.32
C CYS A 198 5.54 -1.22 -16.30
N LEU A 199 6.69 -0.60 -16.03
CA LEU A 199 7.62 -1.11 -15.03
C LEU A 199 8.06 0.01 -14.09
N SER A 200 8.11 -0.29 -12.80
CA SER A 200 8.56 0.65 -11.77
C SER A 200 9.01 -0.07 -10.49
N THR A 201 9.83 0.60 -9.68
CA THR A 201 9.77 0.44 -8.24
C THR A 201 8.52 1.16 -7.73
N ALA A 202 8.05 0.81 -6.54
CA ALA A 202 6.92 1.51 -5.95
C ALA A 202 7.30 2.95 -5.54
N ASN A 203 6.30 3.83 -5.50
CA ASN A 203 6.42 5.19 -5.00
C ASN A 203 5.26 5.48 -4.02
N GLY A 204 5.14 4.64 -2.98
CA GLY A 204 4.05 4.67 -2.02
C GLY A 204 2.71 4.18 -2.59
N SER A 205 1.70 4.13 -1.73
CA SER A 205 0.34 3.73 -2.06
C SER A 205 -0.51 4.89 -2.60
N GLY A 206 -1.63 4.58 -3.27
CA GLY A 206 -2.64 5.54 -3.71
C GLY A 206 -2.38 6.22 -5.04
N ASN A 207 -1.16 6.13 -5.62
CA ASN A 207 -0.89 6.66 -6.96
C ASN A 207 -1.41 5.73 -8.07
N PHE A 208 -1.42 6.23 -9.30
CA PHE A 208 -1.96 5.49 -10.45
C PHE A 208 -1.28 4.13 -10.70
N PHE A 209 0.05 4.02 -10.53
CA PHE A 209 0.77 2.75 -10.65
C PHE A 209 0.32 1.74 -9.59
N HIS A 210 0.08 2.19 -8.34
CA HIS A 210 -0.49 1.34 -7.30
C HIS A 210 -1.89 0.85 -7.66
N GLN A 211 -2.76 1.74 -8.18
CA GLN A 211 -4.10 1.35 -8.64
C GLN A 211 -4.04 0.32 -9.77
N MET A 212 -3.13 0.50 -10.75
CA MET A 212 -2.89 -0.49 -11.81
C MET A 212 -2.45 -1.84 -11.24
N TRP A 213 -1.53 -1.82 -10.27
CA TRP A 213 -1.05 -3.03 -9.60
C TRP A 213 -2.18 -3.75 -8.88
N VAL A 214 -2.91 -3.08 -8.00
CA VAL A 214 -4.05 -3.66 -7.28
C VAL A 214 -5.10 -4.21 -8.23
N GLY A 215 -5.46 -3.45 -9.26
CA GLY A 215 -6.39 -3.89 -10.30
C GLY A 215 -5.93 -5.17 -11.02
N SER A 216 -4.61 -5.34 -11.22
CA SER A 216 -4.04 -6.54 -11.83
C SER A 216 -4.13 -7.78 -10.93
N GLN A 217 -4.09 -7.60 -9.59
CA GLN A 217 -4.21 -8.69 -8.63
C GLN A 217 -5.67 -9.11 -8.41
N THR A 218 -6.59 -8.15 -8.46
CA THR A 218 -8.03 -8.39 -8.24
C THR A 218 -8.79 -8.75 -9.51
N GLY A 219 -8.15 -8.65 -10.68
CA GLY A 219 -8.81 -8.83 -11.98
C GLY A 219 -9.69 -7.65 -12.39
N ALA A 220 -9.57 -6.50 -11.75
CA ALA A 220 -10.33 -5.28 -12.07
C ALA A 220 -9.81 -4.56 -13.32
N ASN A 221 -8.62 -4.94 -13.82
CA ASN A 221 -8.06 -4.44 -15.07
C ASN A 221 -7.45 -5.60 -15.91
N LEU A 222 -7.01 -5.27 -17.14
CA LEU A 222 -6.48 -6.26 -18.08
C LEU A 222 -4.97 -6.53 -17.93
N PHE A 223 -4.31 -5.92 -16.94
CA PHE A 223 -2.88 -6.07 -16.77
C PHE A 223 -2.50 -7.42 -16.16
N LYS A 224 -1.44 -8.02 -16.67
CA LYS A 224 -0.72 -9.10 -15.99
C LYS A 224 0.25 -8.48 -14.98
N GLY A 225 -0.04 -8.65 -13.70
CA GLY A 225 0.84 -8.23 -12.60
C GLY A 225 2.04 -9.19 -12.44
N ILE A 226 3.25 -8.63 -12.32
CA ILE A 226 4.50 -9.37 -12.13
C ILE A 226 5.26 -8.67 -11.01
N PHE A 227 5.61 -9.40 -9.96
CA PHE A 227 6.41 -8.89 -8.84
C PHE A 227 7.78 -9.55 -8.77
N TRP A 228 8.81 -8.74 -8.55
CA TRP A 228 10.17 -9.24 -8.34
C TRP A 228 10.81 -8.61 -7.11
N PRO A 229 11.11 -9.42 -6.09
CA PRO A 229 11.77 -8.98 -4.86
C PRO A 229 13.24 -8.62 -5.12
N TRP A 230 13.88 -8.06 -4.09
CA TRP A 230 15.30 -7.70 -4.14
C TRP A 230 16.22 -8.90 -4.43
N SER A 231 15.86 -10.10 -3.98
CA SER A 231 16.62 -11.35 -4.19
C SER A 231 16.67 -11.80 -5.65
N ALA A 232 15.73 -11.35 -6.49
CA ALA A 232 15.77 -11.58 -7.94
C ALA A 232 16.98 -10.92 -8.64
N GLY A 233 17.78 -10.14 -7.92
CA GLY A 233 18.99 -9.45 -8.40
C GLY A 233 20.30 -10.13 -8.06
N ASP A 234 20.32 -11.44 -7.76
CA ASP A 234 21.50 -12.21 -7.30
C ASP A 234 22.12 -11.62 -6.03
N ARG A 235 21.29 -11.27 -5.07
CA ARG A 235 21.65 -10.71 -3.77
C ARG A 235 21.26 -11.71 -2.69
N ASP A 236 22.07 -11.81 -1.64
CA ASP A 236 21.87 -12.66 -0.47
C ASP A 236 21.36 -11.89 0.74
N ASP A 237 21.05 -12.59 1.80
CA ASP A 237 20.56 -12.00 3.05
C ASP A 237 21.63 -11.13 3.71
N ASP A 238 22.94 -11.46 3.57
CA ASP A 238 24.04 -10.64 4.11
C ASP A 238 24.06 -9.27 3.43
N TRP A 239 23.83 -9.23 2.11
CA TRP A 239 23.68 -7.98 1.37
C TRP A 239 22.50 -7.15 1.89
N TYR A 240 21.34 -7.80 2.12
CA TYR A 240 20.14 -7.12 2.61
C TYR A 240 20.36 -6.56 4.03
N GLU A 241 20.98 -7.34 4.93
CA GLU A 241 21.32 -6.91 6.28
C GLU A 241 22.32 -5.73 6.27
N ALA A 242 23.35 -5.79 5.44
CA ALA A 242 24.28 -4.67 5.28
C ALA A 242 23.56 -3.40 4.77
N LYS A 243 22.59 -3.57 3.88
CA LYS A 243 21.80 -2.47 3.32
C LYS A 243 20.88 -1.85 4.37
N SER A 244 20.26 -2.66 5.23
CA SER A 244 19.40 -2.20 6.32
C SER A 244 20.11 -1.31 7.34
N LYS A 245 21.43 -1.50 7.52
CA LYS A 245 22.26 -0.66 8.40
C LYS A 245 22.58 0.73 7.81
N THR A 246 22.38 0.92 6.50
CA THR A 246 22.75 2.16 5.79
C THR A 246 21.57 2.94 5.23
N MET A 247 20.36 2.41 5.37
CA MET A 247 19.15 2.97 4.77
C MET A 247 18.00 2.93 5.78
N PRO A 248 17.16 3.99 5.87
CA PRO A 248 15.96 3.94 6.68
C PRO A 248 15.05 2.78 6.26
N SER A 249 14.38 2.13 7.23
CA SER A 249 13.57 0.94 7.00
C SER A 249 12.50 1.14 5.92
N TRP A 250 11.72 2.23 5.98
CA TRP A 250 10.72 2.54 4.96
C TRP A 250 11.29 2.64 3.54
N GLN A 251 12.51 3.18 3.39
CA GLN A 251 13.19 3.30 2.10
C GLN A 251 13.72 1.95 1.64
N LEU A 252 14.19 1.12 2.57
CA LEU A 252 14.64 -0.25 2.29
C LEU A 252 13.48 -1.07 1.73
N HIS A 253 12.31 -1.03 2.39
CA HIS A 253 11.12 -1.75 1.95
C HIS A 253 10.62 -1.26 0.58
N GLN A 254 10.61 0.04 0.34
CA GLN A 254 10.20 0.60 -0.95
C GLN A 254 11.14 0.24 -2.10
N GLU A 255 12.46 0.35 -1.89
CA GLU A 255 13.45 0.16 -2.95
C GLU A 255 13.85 -1.32 -3.13
N TYR A 256 13.78 -2.10 -2.05
CA TYR A 256 14.20 -3.50 -1.98
C TYR A 256 13.18 -4.39 -1.27
N PRO A 257 11.92 -4.41 -1.73
CA PRO A 257 10.83 -5.14 -1.08
C PRO A 257 11.03 -6.65 -1.15
N ARG A 258 10.52 -7.35 -0.13
CA ARG A 258 10.39 -8.82 -0.08
C ARG A 258 9.08 -9.30 -0.70
N ASN A 259 8.04 -8.48 -0.58
CA ASN A 259 6.70 -8.74 -1.09
C ASN A 259 6.07 -7.43 -1.62
N PRO A 260 4.96 -7.48 -2.35
CA PRO A 260 4.30 -6.30 -2.90
C PRO A 260 3.81 -5.31 -1.83
N GLU A 261 3.38 -5.80 -0.69
CA GLU A 261 2.85 -5.00 0.41
C GLU A 261 3.94 -4.07 0.98
N GLU A 262 5.14 -4.62 1.22
CA GLU A 262 6.31 -3.82 1.61
C GLU A 262 6.66 -2.74 0.59
N ALA A 263 6.56 -3.06 -0.70
CA ALA A 263 6.93 -2.14 -1.76
C ALA A 263 6.13 -0.83 -1.73
N PHE A 264 4.83 -0.92 -1.43
CA PHE A 264 3.92 0.22 -1.44
C PHE A 264 3.85 1.00 -0.11
N ILE A 265 4.73 0.71 0.84
CA ILE A 265 4.91 1.56 2.01
C ILE A 265 5.26 2.98 1.53
N LYS A 266 4.52 3.96 2.00
CA LYS A 266 4.62 5.34 1.48
C LYS A 266 6.02 5.90 1.66
N SER A 267 6.58 6.43 0.59
CA SER A 267 7.81 7.22 0.63
C SER A 267 7.54 8.53 1.40
N GLY A 268 8.29 8.76 2.45
CA GLY A 268 8.14 9.91 3.32
C GLY A 268 8.80 9.62 4.67
N ASN A 269 8.63 10.51 5.63
CA ASN A 269 8.99 10.25 7.03
C ASN A 269 7.75 9.63 7.72
N PRO A 270 7.63 8.29 7.80
CA PRO A 270 6.49 7.65 8.47
C PRO A 270 6.42 8.12 9.91
N VAL A 271 5.22 8.38 10.38
CA VAL A 271 4.99 8.79 11.76
C VAL A 271 5.01 7.58 12.69
N PHE A 272 4.49 6.46 12.21
CA PHE A 272 4.42 5.20 12.95
C PHE A 272 5.55 4.25 12.55
N ASP A 273 5.96 3.38 13.47
CA ASP A 273 6.99 2.37 13.23
C ASP A 273 6.46 1.30 12.26
N ILE A 274 6.99 1.31 11.03
CA ILE A 274 6.54 0.42 9.96
C ILE A 274 6.88 -1.03 10.25
N ASP A 275 8.08 -1.29 10.80
CA ASP A 275 8.51 -2.67 11.10
C ASP A 275 7.57 -3.27 12.14
N ARG A 276 7.20 -2.47 13.14
CA ARG A 276 6.23 -2.89 14.14
C ARG A 276 4.83 -3.12 13.57
N LEU A 277 4.37 -2.24 12.68
CA LEU A 277 3.06 -2.39 12.01
C LEU A 277 2.98 -3.61 11.08
N LEU A 278 4.11 -4.10 10.57
CA LEU A 278 4.17 -5.35 9.79
C LEU A 278 4.05 -6.60 10.66
N GLU A 279 4.35 -6.51 11.95
CA GLU A 279 4.24 -7.61 12.92
C GLU A 279 2.83 -7.77 13.52
N TYR A 280 1.92 -6.80 13.29
CA TYR A 280 0.56 -6.86 13.82
C TYR A 280 -0.23 -8.00 13.17
N GLU A 281 -0.82 -8.84 14.00
CA GLU A 281 -1.76 -9.87 13.55
C GLU A 281 -3.13 -9.24 13.26
N THR A 282 -3.73 -9.57 12.12
CA THR A 282 -5.06 -9.11 11.73
C THR A 282 -6.09 -10.20 11.87
N HIS A 283 -7.30 -9.83 12.27
CA HIS A 283 -8.42 -10.75 12.43
C HIS A 283 -9.66 -10.23 11.72
N GLU A 284 -10.42 -11.12 11.10
CA GLU A 284 -11.68 -10.77 10.47
C GLU A 284 -12.74 -10.40 11.52
N PRO A 285 -13.37 -9.21 11.42
CA PRO A 285 -14.42 -8.80 12.34
C PRO A 285 -15.77 -9.42 11.98
N ARG A 286 -16.65 -9.45 12.94
CA ARG A 286 -18.09 -9.56 12.64
C ARG A 286 -18.60 -8.21 12.19
N ARG A 287 -19.15 -8.11 10.98
CA ARG A 287 -19.72 -6.88 10.42
C ARG A 287 -21.22 -6.88 10.53
N GLY A 288 -21.82 -5.71 10.74
CA GLY A 288 -23.26 -5.59 10.87
C GLY A 288 -23.72 -4.20 11.28
N TYR A 289 -24.91 -4.16 11.85
CA TYR A 289 -25.57 -2.96 12.36
C TYR A 289 -26.05 -3.19 13.79
N LEU A 290 -26.04 -2.13 14.61
CA LEU A 290 -26.71 -2.14 15.90
C LEU A 290 -28.20 -1.84 15.67
N HIS A 291 -29.05 -2.75 16.11
CA HIS A 291 -30.50 -2.53 16.10
C HIS A 291 -30.97 -2.18 17.51
N VAL A 292 -31.54 -0.99 17.67
CA VAL A 292 -31.89 -0.43 18.97
C VAL A 292 -33.39 -0.60 19.25
N TYR A 293 -33.70 -1.26 20.37
CA TYR A 293 -35.09 -1.46 20.87
C TYR A 293 -35.39 -0.50 22.05
N GLY A 294 -35.12 0.79 21.88
CA GLY A 294 -35.26 1.78 22.96
C GLY A 294 -33.91 2.24 23.53
N ARG A 295 -33.96 3.12 24.54
CA ARG A 295 -32.76 3.89 24.96
C ARG A 295 -31.54 3.08 25.48
N LYS A 296 -31.64 1.78 25.73
CA LYS A 296 -30.57 0.97 26.34
C LYS A 296 -30.51 -0.48 25.86
N ASN A 297 -31.43 -0.93 25.02
CA ASN A 297 -31.45 -2.28 24.53
C ASN A 297 -31.10 -2.26 23.03
N SER A 298 -29.94 -2.74 22.71
CA SER A 298 -29.47 -2.91 21.34
C SER A 298 -29.06 -4.35 21.08
N GLU A 299 -29.24 -4.79 19.85
CA GLU A 299 -28.84 -6.11 19.37
C GLU A 299 -27.95 -5.92 18.15
N PHE A 300 -26.83 -6.62 18.11
CA PHE A 300 -25.98 -6.62 16.93
C PHE A 300 -26.51 -7.62 15.89
N ARG A 301 -26.82 -7.15 14.69
CA ARG A 301 -27.25 -7.96 13.55
C ARG A 301 -26.15 -8.04 12.52
N VAL A 302 -25.70 -9.26 12.24
CA VAL A 302 -24.66 -9.53 11.26
C VAL A 302 -25.17 -9.21 9.85
N ALA A 303 -24.43 -8.37 9.13
CA ALA A 303 -24.65 -8.03 7.73
C ALA A 303 -23.27 -7.81 7.07
N PRO A 304 -22.96 -8.50 5.96
CA PRO A 304 -21.63 -8.38 5.30
C PRO A 304 -21.29 -6.95 4.84
N ASP A 305 -22.30 -6.17 4.51
CA ASP A 305 -22.24 -4.76 4.09
C ASP A 305 -22.32 -3.76 5.26
N GLY A 306 -22.35 -4.26 6.51
CA GLY A 306 -22.47 -3.43 7.70
C GLY A 306 -21.25 -2.55 7.94
N GLU A 307 -21.50 -1.30 8.34
CA GLU A 307 -20.50 -0.28 8.61
C GLU A 307 -19.80 -0.46 9.97
N PHE A 308 -20.41 -1.25 10.86
CA PHE A 308 -19.90 -1.52 12.20
C PHE A 308 -19.21 -2.89 12.25
N ALA A 309 -17.91 -2.87 12.56
CA ALA A 309 -17.05 -4.04 12.69
C ALA A 309 -16.74 -4.30 14.17
N ILE A 310 -16.97 -5.53 14.66
CA ILE A 310 -16.73 -5.93 16.04
C ILE A 310 -15.74 -7.10 16.07
N TRP A 311 -14.67 -6.98 16.82
CA TRP A 311 -13.72 -8.05 17.15
C TRP A 311 -14.03 -8.66 18.51
N GLU A 312 -14.37 -7.80 19.52
CA GLU A 312 -14.77 -8.25 20.85
C GLU A 312 -16.09 -7.62 21.28
N ASP A 313 -16.98 -8.45 21.83
CA ASP A 313 -18.21 -7.99 22.48
C ASP A 313 -17.90 -7.26 23.79
N PRO A 314 -18.77 -6.32 24.21
CA PRO A 314 -18.59 -5.63 25.48
C PRO A 314 -18.65 -6.61 26.67
N ARG A 315 -17.69 -6.53 27.56
CA ARG A 315 -17.67 -7.26 28.83
C ARG A 315 -18.44 -6.45 29.89
N PRO A 316 -19.19 -7.08 30.80
CA PRO A 316 -20.02 -6.37 31.79
C PRO A 316 -19.25 -5.32 32.61
N GLU A 317 -17.98 -5.61 32.95
CA GLU A 317 -17.13 -4.70 33.72
C GLU A 317 -16.07 -3.97 32.86
N GLY A 318 -16.16 -4.09 31.55
CA GLY A 318 -15.26 -3.44 30.60
C GLY A 318 -15.43 -1.92 30.65
N VAL A 319 -14.32 -1.21 30.60
CA VAL A 319 -14.27 0.25 30.50
C VAL A 319 -13.81 0.62 29.10
N TYR A 320 -14.64 1.35 28.38
CA TYR A 320 -14.39 1.64 26.97
C TYR A 320 -14.31 3.14 26.71
N VAL A 321 -13.52 3.49 25.72
CA VAL A 321 -13.45 4.84 25.16
C VAL A 321 -13.73 4.79 23.67
N ILE A 322 -14.31 5.86 23.14
CA ILE A 322 -14.59 6.02 21.70
C ILE A 322 -13.99 7.33 21.23
N GLY A 323 -13.25 7.29 20.14
CA GLY A 323 -12.83 8.48 19.41
C GLY A 323 -13.48 8.51 18.03
N ALA A 324 -14.07 9.64 17.67
CA ALA A 324 -14.77 9.79 16.40
C ALA A 324 -14.25 10.98 15.61
N ASP A 325 -13.95 10.72 14.33
CA ASP A 325 -13.68 11.70 13.29
C ASP A 325 -14.90 11.83 12.38
N VAL A 326 -15.30 13.06 12.04
CA VAL A 326 -16.58 13.37 11.41
C VAL A 326 -16.38 14.03 10.06
N ALA A 327 -16.84 13.37 8.99
CA ALA A 327 -16.86 13.86 7.63
C ALA A 327 -18.18 14.57 7.26
N GLU A 328 -18.21 15.16 6.06
CA GLU A 328 -19.41 15.85 5.53
C GLU A 328 -20.58 14.91 5.20
N GLY A 329 -20.34 13.62 5.05
CA GLY A 329 -21.35 12.63 4.72
C GLY A 329 -21.71 12.57 3.22
N LEU A 330 -20.92 13.20 2.36
CA LEU A 330 -21.11 13.15 0.90
C LEU A 330 -20.59 11.83 0.33
N GLY A 331 -21.31 11.23 -0.61
CA GLY A 331 -20.94 9.93 -1.21
C GLY A 331 -19.63 9.89 -2.02
N HIS A 332 -18.91 11.01 -2.12
CA HIS A 332 -17.64 11.17 -2.83
C HIS A 332 -16.57 11.91 -2.00
N GLY A 333 -16.70 11.94 -0.66
CA GLY A 333 -15.79 12.64 0.25
C GLY A 333 -15.12 11.72 1.26
N ASP A 334 -14.59 12.32 2.31
CA ASP A 334 -14.01 11.61 3.44
C ASP A 334 -15.08 10.78 4.19
N TYR A 335 -14.62 9.78 4.92
CA TYR A 335 -15.47 8.89 5.70
C TYR A 335 -15.59 9.37 7.14
N SER A 336 -16.76 9.20 7.74
CA SER A 336 -16.87 9.24 9.20
C SER A 336 -16.31 7.95 9.78
N SER A 337 -15.54 8.05 10.86
CA SER A 337 -14.84 6.93 11.48
C SER A 337 -14.89 7.01 13.00
N ALA A 338 -15.06 5.86 13.68
CA ALA A 338 -15.02 5.79 15.13
C ALA A 338 -14.39 4.49 15.63
N HIS A 339 -13.34 4.60 16.45
CA HIS A 339 -12.69 3.46 17.11
C HIS A 339 -13.14 3.32 18.56
N VAL A 340 -13.33 2.07 18.97
CA VAL A 340 -13.62 1.70 20.35
C VAL A 340 -12.40 0.97 20.93
N ILE A 341 -11.86 1.49 22.04
CA ILE A 341 -10.71 0.88 22.75
C ILE A 341 -11.18 0.40 24.13
N GLU A 342 -10.87 -0.86 24.47
CA GLU A 342 -10.98 -1.35 25.85
C GLU A 342 -9.80 -0.78 26.66
N ALA A 343 -10.11 -0.04 27.74
CA ALA A 343 -9.12 0.79 28.40
C ALA A 343 -8.11 0.04 29.27
N ARG A 344 -8.36 -1.23 29.64
CA ARG A 344 -7.43 -2.04 30.45
C ARG A 344 -6.47 -2.85 29.61
N SER A 345 -6.99 -3.49 28.55
CA SER A 345 -6.20 -4.30 27.64
C SER A 345 -5.48 -3.47 26.58
N LEU A 346 -5.93 -2.23 26.37
CA LEU A 346 -5.50 -1.37 25.26
C LEU A 346 -5.73 -2.04 23.89
N SER A 347 -6.87 -2.74 23.74
CA SER A 347 -7.25 -3.39 22.48
C SER A 347 -8.32 -2.60 21.77
N VAL A 348 -8.18 -2.43 20.46
CA VAL A 348 -9.23 -1.89 19.57
C VAL A 348 -10.27 -2.97 19.34
N VAL A 349 -11.40 -2.89 20.05
CA VAL A 349 -12.42 -3.95 20.08
C VAL A 349 -13.49 -3.79 19.02
N ALA A 350 -13.70 -2.57 18.50
CA ALA A 350 -14.64 -2.31 17.43
C ALA A 350 -14.29 -1.04 16.64
N HIS A 351 -14.83 -0.97 15.41
CA HIS A 351 -14.65 0.16 14.53
C HIS A 351 -15.91 0.39 13.68
N TRP A 352 -16.39 1.61 13.66
CA TRP A 352 -17.43 2.08 12.76
C TRP A 352 -16.81 2.92 11.65
N HIS A 353 -17.19 2.68 10.37
CA HIS A 353 -16.62 3.42 9.25
C HIS A 353 -17.59 3.41 8.06
N GLY A 354 -17.96 4.59 7.59
CA GLY A 354 -18.91 4.72 6.48
C GLY A 354 -19.18 6.16 6.06
N HIS A 355 -19.97 6.32 4.99
CA HIS A 355 -20.53 7.60 4.59
C HIS A 355 -21.90 7.75 5.25
N ILE A 356 -22.04 8.73 6.14
CA ILE A 356 -23.27 9.00 6.87
C ILE A 356 -23.39 10.50 7.15
N GLU A 357 -24.61 11.01 7.16
CA GLU A 357 -24.87 12.40 7.54
C GLU A 357 -24.46 12.64 9.01
N PRO A 358 -23.85 13.80 9.35
CA PRO A 358 -23.29 14.05 10.69
C PRO A 358 -24.28 13.91 11.86
N ASP A 359 -25.55 14.19 11.67
CA ASP A 359 -26.56 14.03 12.72
C ASP A 359 -26.96 12.55 12.92
N LEU A 360 -27.07 11.77 11.84
CA LEU A 360 -27.29 10.33 11.91
C LEU A 360 -26.08 9.60 12.49
N PHE A 361 -24.86 10.10 12.19
CA PHE A 361 -23.66 9.58 12.82
C PHE A 361 -23.67 9.78 14.33
N GLY A 362 -24.20 10.91 14.81
CA GLY A 362 -24.39 11.14 16.24
C GLY A 362 -25.32 10.13 16.90
N ASP A 363 -26.40 9.74 16.24
CA ASP A 363 -27.31 8.71 16.71
C ASP A 363 -26.60 7.33 16.74
N ALA A 364 -25.88 6.95 15.67
CA ALA A 364 -25.07 5.73 15.61
C ALA A 364 -23.99 5.66 16.69
N LEU A 365 -23.26 6.76 16.94
CA LEU A 365 -22.27 6.86 18.02
C LEU A 365 -22.89 6.68 19.41
N ALA A 366 -24.09 7.20 19.64
CA ALA A 366 -24.80 6.98 20.90
C ALA A 366 -25.14 5.50 21.11
N GLU A 367 -25.54 4.81 20.05
CA GLU A 367 -25.84 3.38 20.08
C GLU A 367 -24.59 2.56 20.40
N VAL A 368 -23.47 2.81 19.68
CA VAL A 368 -22.18 2.19 19.95
C VAL A 368 -21.70 2.47 21.38
N GLY A 369 -21.84 3.72 21.82
CA GLY A 369 -21.46 4.10 23.17
C GLY A 369 -22.27 3.37 24.26
N TYR A 370 -23.57 3.23 24.10
CA TYR A 370 -24.41 2.45 25.03
C TYR A 370 -24.12 0.95 24.93
N TRP A 371 -23.84 0.41 23.74
CA TRP A 371 -23.43 -0.97 23.55
C TRP A 371 -22.18 -1.28 24.35
N TYR A 372 -21.18 -0.39 24.33
CA TYR A 372 -19.95 -0.51 25.10
C TYR A 372 -20.03 0.20 26.48
N ASN A 373 -21.01 -0.19 27.29
CA ASN A 373 -21.18 0.18 28.70
C ASN A 373 -21.26 1.70 28.98
N GLY A 374 -21.70 2.51 28.03
CA GLY A 374 -21.70 3.96 28.15
C GLY A 374 -20.29 4.56 28.05
N ALA A 375 -19.50 4.11 27.09
CA ALA A 375 -18.13 4.52 26.84
C ALA A 375 -17.92 6.04 26.86
N LEU A 376 -16.75 6.50 27.30
CA LEU A 376 -16.40 7.92 27.16
C LEU A 376 -16.19 8.25 25.68
N LEU A 377 -16.99 9.17 25.14
CA LEU A 377 -17.01 9.51 23.73
C LEU A 377 -16.34 10.86 23.47
N GLY A 378 -15.23 10.84 22.74
CA GLY A 378 -14.54 12.01 22.19
C GLY A 378 -14.86 12.17 20.70
N VAL A 379 -15.67 13.17 20.35
CA VAL A 379 -16.00 13.51 18.95
C VAL A 379 -15.16 14.70 18.52
N GLU A 380 -14.59 14.67 17.33
CA GLU A 380 -13.90 15.82 16.79
C GLU A 380 -14.86 17.02 16.66
N ASN A 381 -14.49 18.14 17.25
CA ASN A 381 -15.28 19.37 17.23
C ASN A 381 -14.80 20.28 16.08
N ASN A 382 -15.01 19.82 14.84
CA ASN A 382 -14.90 20.61 13.61
C ASN A 382 -16.31 21.10 13.19
N ASN A 383 -16.46 21.70 12.00
CA ASN A 383 -17.74 22.22 11.51
C ASN A 383 -18.85 21.15 11.52
N HIS A 384 -18.57 19.94 11.06
CA HIS A 384 -19.51 18.82 10.95
C HIS A 384 -19.71 18.13 12.32
N GLY A 385 -18.65 18.02 13.11
CA GLY A 385 -18.70 17.44 14.45
C GLY A 385 -19.63 18.16 15.43
N LEU A 386 -19.85 19.46 15.25
CA LEU A 386 -20.86 20.20 16.03
C LEU A 386 -22.29 19.66 15.82
N THR A 387 -22.61 19.24 14.60
CA THR A 387 -23.91 18.64 14.29
C THR A 387 -24.04 17.28 14.95
N THR A 388 -23.02 16.45 14.89
CA THR A 388 -22.92 15.16 15.57
C THR A 388 -23.04 15.29 17.08
N LEU A 389 -22.34 16.26 17.68
CA LEU A 389 -22.44 16.54 19.13
C LEU A 389 -23.85 16.98 19.56
N LYS A 390 -24.55 17.77 18.73
CA LYS A 390 -25.97 18.15 18.99
C LYS A 390 -26.90 16.95 18.89
N ALA A 391 -26.67 16.04 17.93
CA ALA A 391 -27.43 14.81 17.81
C ALA A 391 -27.24 13.90 19.03
N LEU A 392 -26.01 13.72 19.51
CA LEU A 392 -25.70 12.99 20.73
C LEU A 392 -26.42 13.58 21.97
N GLN A 393 -26.47 14.90 22.09
CA GLN A 393 -27.23 15.58 23.15
C GLN A 393 -28.75 15.33 23.02
N ARG A 394 -29.30 15.43 21.81
CA ARG A 394 -30.71 15.14 21.51
C ARG A 394 -31.04 13.69 21.85
N TYR A 395 -30.15 12.75 21.55
CA TYR A 395 -30.26 11.34 21.89
C TYR A 395 -30.22 11.10 23.42
N GLY A 396 -29.61 12.02 24.16
CA GLY A 396 -29.46 11.97 25.62
C GLY A 396 -28.21 11.23 26.07
N TYR A 397 -27.18 11.12 25.21
CA TYR A 397 -25.90 10.55 25.61
C TYR A 397 -25.14 11.46 26.57
N LYS A 398 -24.71 10.92 27.72
CA LYS A 398 -24.19 11.74 28.84
C LYS A 398 -22.67 11.73 28.95
N ASN A 399 -22.02 10.62 28.59
CA ASN A 399 -20.57 10.44 28.80
C ASN A 399 -19.77 11.00 27.63
N LEU A 400 -19.87 12.33 27.42
CA LEU A 400 -19.19 13.07 26.37
C LEU A 400 -17.98 13.80 26.92
N TYR A 401 -16.85 13.68 26.21
CA TYR A 401 -15.65 14.45 26.51
C TYR A 401 -15.90 15.95 26.35
N ARG A 402 -15.34 16.74 27.29
CA ARG A 402 -15.41 18.19 27.28
C ARG A 402 -14.04 18.80 27.52
N THR A 403 -13.64 19.71 26.63
CA THR A 403 -12.41 20.49 26.78
C THR A 403 -12.66 21.69 27.65
N ARG A 404 -11.81 21.89 28.67
CA ARG A 404 -11.84 23.10 29.51
C ARG A 404 -10.94 24.17 28.89
N ARG A 405 -11.50 25.32 28.58
CA ARG A 405 -10.76 26.49 28.08
C ARG A 405 -10.63 27.52 29.19
N LEU A 406 -9.41 27.74 29.64
CA LEU A 406 -9.09 28.87 30.53
C LEU A 406 -9.02 30.14 29.68
N GLN A 407 -9.97 31.05 29.84
CA GLN A 407 -9.87 32.36 29.22
C GLN A 407 -9.03 33.29 30.13
N GLN A 408 -8.01 33.94 29.55
CA GLN A 408 -7.09 34.85 30.31
C GLN A 408 -7.77 36.03 31.00
N ARG A 409 -9.04 36.33 30.74
CA ARG A 409 -9.79 37.45 31.29
C ARG A 409 -11.03 37.09 32.12
N ASN A 410 -11.39 35.81 32.19
CA ASN A 410 -12.52 35.37 33.00
C ASN A 410 -12.16 34.04 33.68
N PRO A 411 -12.18 33.95 35.04
CA PRO A 411 -11.84 32.73 35.77
C PRO A 411 -12.87 31.60 35.61
N GLU A 412 -14.03 31.85 34.98
CA GLU A 412 -14.99 30.82 34.65
C GLU A 412 -14.51 30.05 33.41
N ALA A 413 -14.07 28.82 33.62
CA ALA A 413 -13.69 27.91 32.55
C ALA A 413 -14.91 27.60 31.67
N THR A 414 -14.88 28.00 30.38
CA THR A 414 -15.92 27.61 29.43
C THR A 414 -15.65 26.18 29.00
N GLU A 415 -16.57 25.27 29.28
CA GLU A 415 -16.51 23.90 28.81
C GLU A 415 -17.03 23.82 27.34
N ILE A 416 -16.20 23.32 26.43
CA ILE A 416 -16.56 23.07 25.03
C ILE A 416 -16.65 21.56 24.87
N MET A 417 -17.77 21.07 24.35
CA MET A 417 -17.95 19.65 24.04
C MET A 417 -17.08 19.22 22.87
N GLY A 418 -16.56 17.99 22.97
CA GLY A 418 -15.79 17.34 21.93
C GLY A 418 -14.29 17.67 21.99
N TRP A 419 -13.55 16.93 21.16
CA TRP A 419 -12.11 17.09 20.95
C TRP A 419 -11.86 18.14 19.87
N ARG A 420 -10.99 19.09 20.14
CA ARG A 420 -10.66 20.12 19.16
C ARG A 420 -9.33 19.80 18.48
N THR A 421 -9.37 19.43 17.22
CA THR A 421 -8.19 19.28 16.37
C THR A 421 -7.68 20.65 15.92
N THR A 422 -6.43 20.92 16.22
CA THR A 422 -5.72 22.16 15.86
C THR A 422 -4.32 21.80 15.38
N THR A 423 -3.59 22.80 14.83
CA THR A 423 -2.17 22.65 14.47
C THR A 423 -1.28 22.23 15.64
N ALA A 424 -1.71 22.43 16.88
CA ALA A 424 -1.00 22.02 18.09
C ALA A 424 -1.46 20.67 18.64
N THR A 425 -2.78 20.39 18.63
CA THR A 425 -3.34 19.17 19.23
C THR A 425 -3.25 17.96 18.33
N LYS A 426 -3.33 18.12 17.00
CA LYS A 426 -3.19 17.01 16.04
C LYS A 426 -1.81 16.34 16.15
N PRO A 427 -0.68 17.07 16.05
CA PRO A 427 0.64 16.44 16.21
C PRO A 427 0.82 15.74 17.56
N LEU A 428 0.35 16.37 18.66
CA LEU A 428 0.44 15.78 19.98
C LEU A 428 -0.32 14.45 20.08
N ALA A 429 -1.57 14.41 19.61
CA ALA A 429 -2.39 13.20 19.65
C ALA A 429 -1.78 12.06 18.82
N ILE A 430 -1.21 12.40 17.67
CA ILE A 430 -0.55 11.43 16.79
C ILE A 430 0.78 10.95 17.38
N ASP A 431 1.64 11.83 17.89
CA ASP A 431 2.92 11.45 18.49
C ASP A 431 2.69 10.58 19.76
N GLU A 432 1.64 10.85 20.54
CA GLU A 432 1.27 10.03 21.69
C GLU A 432 0.68 8.67 21.29
N LEU A 433 -0.03 8.56 20.17
CA LEU A 433 -0.49 7.29 19.62
C LEU A 433 0.69 6.45 19.07
N ALA A 434 1.73 7.10 18.54
CA ALA A 434 2.87 6.40 17.97
C ALA A 434 3.68 5.60 19.02
N ALA A 435 3.71 6.05 20.29
CA ALA A 435 4.45 5.37 21.34
C ALA A 435 3.89 3.97 21.66
N PRO A 436 2.61 3.77 22.01
CA PRO A 436 2.05 2.45 22.31
C PRO A 436 2.03 1.51 21.09
N ILE A 437 1.96 2.05 19.86
CA ILE A 437 2.12 1.23 18.63
C ILE A 437 3.54 0.70 18.54
N ARG A 438 4.57 1.56 18.68
CA ARG A 438 5.99 1.16 18.64
C ARG A 438 6.32 0.14 19.74
N ASP A 439 5.82 0.38 20.95
CA ASP A 439 6.12 -0.45 22.12
C ASP A 439 5.25 -1.73 22.16
N GLY A 440 4.27 -1.87 21.24
CA GLY A 440 3.37 -3.02 21.12
C GLY A 440 2.39 -3.16 22.27
N GLU A 441 2.01 -2.03 22.86
CA GLU A 441 1.06 -1.97 23.97
C GLU A 441 -0.39 -1.85 23.48
N LEU A 442 -0.62 -1.22 22.30
CA LEU A 442 -1.94 -1.09 21.68
C LEU A 442 -2.17 -2.22 20.68
N GLU A 443 -3.21 -3.02 20.89
CA GLU A 443 -3.59 -4.10 19.99
C GLU A 443 -4.58 -3.60 18.93
N ILE A 444 -4.26 -3.79 17.65
CA ILE A 444 -5.09 -3.38 16.51
C ILE A 444 -5.24 -4.58 15.57
N TRP A 445 -6.47 -5.06 15.37
CA TRP A 445 -6.77 -6.22 14.51
C TRP A 445 -7.35 -5.83 13.16
N ASP A 446 -7.72 -4.56 12.96
CA ASP A 446 -8.26 -4.04 11.70
C ASP A 446 -7.15 -3.82 10.67
N GLU A 447 -7.08 -4.69 9.65
CA GLU A 447 -6.15 -4.59 8.54
C GLU A 447 -6.19 -3.21 7.85
N ARG A 448 -7.40 -2.62 7.72
CA ARG A 448 -7.57 -1.32 7.05
C ARG A 448 -7.02 -0.17 7.89
N THR A 449 -7.18 -0.20 9.20
CA THR A 449 -6.57 0.76 10.12
C THR A 449 -5.04 0.64 10.09
N ILE A 450 -4.50 -0.58 10.11
CA ILE A 450 -3.05 -0.83 9.99
C ILE A 450 -2.52 -0.32 8.64
N ALA A 451 -3.25 -0.55 7.55
CA ALA A 451 -2.87 -0.04 6.23
C ALA A 451 -2.80 1.49 6.18
N GLU A 452 -3.75 2.18 6.82
CA GLU A 452 -3.78 3.64 6.89
C GLU A 452 -2.66 4.20 7.79
N LEU A 453 -2.35 3.55 8.92
CA LEU A 453 -1.21 3.87 9.76
C LEU A 453 0.13 3.76 9.00
N LYS A 454 0.30 2.73 8.16
CA LYS A 454 1.49 2.55 7.30
C LYS A 454 1.67 3.68 6.28
N THR A 455 0.59 4.33 5.88
CA THR A 455 0.62 5.43 4.89
C THR A 455 0.62 6.82 5.52
N TYR A 456 0.60 6.92 6.85
CA TYR A 456 0.58 8.19 7.55
C TYR A 456 1.99 8.76 7.71
N VAL A 457 2.24 9.94 7.13
CA VAL A 457 3.58 10.52 7.02
C VAL A 457 3.65 11.97 7.51
N ARG A 458 4.87 12.38 7.84
CA ARG A 458 5.23 13.79 8.10
C ARG A 458 5.87 14.37 6.85
N ASP A 459 5.28 15.42 6.29
CA ASP A 459 5.82 16.14 5.14
C ASP A 459 7.09 16.95 5.51
N PRO A 460 7.85 17.48 4.52
CA PRO A 460 9.02 18.32 4.79
C PRO A 460 8.71 19.60 5.59
N ASN A 461 7.46 20.06 5.59
CA ASN A 461 7.01 21.23 6.35
C ASN A 461 6.57 20.85 7.78
N GLY A 462 6.71 19.58 8.16
CA GLY A 462 6.33 19.06 9.48
C GLY A 462 4.85 18.76 9.65
N ARG A 463 4.01 18.87 8.61
CA ARG A 463 2.60 18.50 8.68
C ARG A 463 2.44 16.99 8.57
N MET A 464 1.53 16.46 9.38
CA MET A 464 1.21 15.04 9.39
C MET A 464 -0.11 14.79 8.67
N HIS A 465 -0.15 13.81 7.77
CA HIS A 465 -1.35 13.43 7.02
C HIS A 465 -1.28 12.01 6.50
N GLY A 466 -2.45 11.37 6.34
CA GLY A 466 -2.61 10.13 5.57
C GLY A 466 -2.77 10.40 4.07
N SER A 467 -2.80 9.34 3.26
CA SER A 467 -3.14 9.43 1.84
C SER A 467 -3.62 8.05 1.36
N PRO A 468 -4.81 7.97 0.74
CA PRO A 468 -5.68 9.10 0.36
C PRO A 468 -6.46 9.70 1.54
N HIS A 469 -6.69 8.95 2.63
CA HIS A 469 -7.52 9.32 3.78
C HIS A 469 -6.72 9.20 5.09
N ASP A 470 -7.16 9.90 6.14
CA ASP A 470 -6.60 9.79 7.50
C ASP A 470 -7.67 9.65 8.60
N ASP A 471 -8.90 9.31 8.22
CA ASP A 471 -10.08 9.24 9.08
C ASP A 471 -9.93 8.19 10.19
N ARG A 472 -9.38 7.00 9.84
CA ARG A 472 -9.13 5.92 10.81
C ARG A 472 -8.03 6.28 11.79
N VAL A 473 -6.95 6.89 11.31
CA VAL A 473 -5.84 7.34 12.15
C VAL A 473 -6.31 8.42 13.10
N MET A 474 -7.12 9.37 12.63
CA MET A 474 -7.64 10.46 13.46
C MET A 474 -8.61 9.96 14.52
N SER A 475 -9.58 9.12 14.16
CA SER A 475 -10.51 8.55 15.13
C SER A 475 -9.81 7.68 16.18
N LEU A 476 -8.79 6.90 15.78
CA LEU A 476 -7.97 6.11 16.70
C LEU A 476 -7.14 7.01 17.63
N ALA A 477 -6.54 8.07 17.10
CA ALA A 477 -5.78 9.03 17.93
C ALA A 477 -6.67 9.73 18.96
N ILE A 478 -7.90 10.11 18.56
CA ILE A 478 -8.88 10.70 19.50
C ILE A 478 -9.28 9.66 20.56
N ALA A 479 -9.55 8.39 20.16
CA ALA A 479 -9.87 7.33 21.12
C ALA A 479 -8.74 7.11 22.13
N HIS A 480 -7.49 7.09 21.66
CA HIS A 480 -6.33 6.98 22.53
C HIS A 480 -6.21 8.16 23.50
N GLN A 481 -6.52 9.39 23.07
CA GLN A 481 -6.55 10.54 23.97
C GLN A 481 -7.63 10.39 25.07
N MET A 482 -8.75 9.77 24.79
CA MET A 482 -9.83 9.56 25.76
C MET A 482 -9.41 8.64 26.91
N LEU A 483 -8.44 7.77 26.73
CA LEU A 483 -7.88 6.92 27.80
C LEU A 483 -7.37 7.72 29.02
N LYS A 484 -6.95 8.97 28.83
CA LYS A 484 -6.47 9.86 29.91
C LYS A 484 -7.59 10.35 30.83
N TYR A 485 -8.83 10.22 30.41
CA TYR A 485 -10.00 10.82 31.08
C TYR A 485 -10.96 9.77 31.64
N VAL A 486 -10.64 8.48 31.49
CA VAL A 486 -11.42 7.42 32.12
C VAL A 486 -10.79 7.01 33.46
N TRP A 487 -11.65 6.75 34.42
CA TRP A 487 -11.23 6.16 35.67
C TRP A 487 -11.28 4.63 35.56
N LEU A 488 -10.15 3.99 35.79
CA LEU A 488 -10.06 2.53 35.87
C LEU A 488 -10.19 2.13 37.31
N PRO A 489 -11.30 1.47 37.74
CA PRO A 489 -11.38 0.95 39.08
C PRO A 489 -10.21 -0.01 39.34
N GLU A 490 -9.54 0.11 40.50
CA GLU A 490 -8.53 -0.87 40.88
C GLU A 490 -9.16 -2.26 40.86
N TYR A 491 -8.54 -3.19 40.10
CA TYR A 491 -8.93 -4.58 40.12
C TYR A 491 -8.64 -5.13 41.52
N ARG A 492 -9.61 -5.08 42.41
CA ARG A 492 -9.58 -5.91 43.61
C ARG A 492 -9.82 -7.33 43.13
N ALA A 493 -8.75 -8.12 43.01
CA ALA A 493 -8.90 -9.56 42.92
C ALA A 493 -9.88 -9.95 44.03
N GLU A 494 -11.02 -10.53 43.67
CA GLU A 494 -11.96 -11.04 44.65
C GLU A 494 -11.17 -11.93 45.61
N GLN A 495 -11.01 -11.46 46.85
CA GLN A 495 -10.42 -12.33 47.87
C GLN A 495 -11.32 -13.55 47.93
N PRO A 496 -10.75 -14.77 47.84
CA PRO A 496 -11.57 -15.98 47.93
C PRO A 496 -12.40 -15.86 49.23
N LEU A 497 -13.70 -15.91 49.05
CA LEU A 497 -14.63 -15.85 50.20
C LEU A 497 -14.18 -16.85 51.28
N PRO A 498 -14.07 -16.46 52.52
CA PRO A 498 -13.72 -17.39 53.60
C PRO A 498 -14.66 -18.57 53.53
N LYS A 499 -14.12 -19.80 53.42
CA LYS A 499 -14.91 -21.04 53.38
C LYS A 499 -15.88 -21.03 54.56
N TYR A 500 -17.13 -21.39 54.29
CA TYR A 500 -18.23 -21.41 55.27
C TYR A 500 -18.75 -20.03 55.72
N SER A 501 -18.40 -18.91 55.06
CA SER A 501 -19.13 -17.65 55.22
C SER A 501 -20.52 -17.72 54.59
N LEU A 502 -21.44 -16.84 54.98
CA LEU A 502 -22.77 -16.77 54.40
C LEU A 502 -22.72 -16.47 52.89
N ASP A 503 -21.80 -15.62 52.46
CA ASP A 503 -21.57 -15.26 51.05
C ASP A 503 -20.97 -16.46 50.28
N TRP A 504 -20.12 -17.28 50.91
CA TRP A 504 -19.61 -18.52 50.35
C TRP A 504 -20.73 -19.52 50.11
N PHE A 505 -21.64 -19.68 51.10
CA PHE A 505 -22.81 -20.55 50.97
C PHE A 505 -23.79 -20.04 49.89
N SER A 506 -24.03 -18.77 49.80
CA SER A 506 -24.92 -18.20 48.76
C SER A 506 -24.41 -18.50 47.34
N ARG A 507 -23.13 -18.29 47.08
CA ARG A 507 -22.51 -18.63 45.78
C ARG A 507 -22.49 -20.16 45.52
N PHE A 508 -22.30 -20.95 46.54
CA PHE A 508 -22.36 -22.40 46.40
C PHE A 508 -23.75 -22.90 46.01
N VAL A 509 -24.81 -22.32 46.55
CA VAL A 509 -26.19 -22.63 46.23
C VAL A 509 -26.57 -22.17 44.81
N GLU A 510 -26.05 -21.00 44.36
CA GLU A 510 -26.36 -20.44 43.04
C GLU A 510 -25.58 -21.09 41.89
N HIS A 511 -24.33 -21.51 42.12
CA HIS A 511 -23.42 -21.90 41.02
C HIS A 511 -22.76 -23.29 41.23
N GLY A 512 -23.06 -24.01 42.29
CA GLY A 512 -22.46 -25.31 42.60
C GLY A 512 -20.94 -25.25 42.80
N ASP A 513 -20.27 -26.42 42.68
CA ASP A 513 -18.81 -26.54 42.91
C ASP A 513 -17.96 -25.77 41.89
N GLU A 514 -18.51 -25.42 40.72
CA GLU A 514 -17.80 -24.66 39.69
C GLU A 514 -17.63 -23.18 40.04
N GLY A 515 -18.54 -22.60 40.82
CA GLY A 515 -18.43 -21.20 41.30
C GLY A 515 -17.37 -20.97 42.37
N LEU A 516 -16.71 -22.04 42.83
CA LEU A 516 -15.71 -22.00 43.92
C LEU A 516 -14.29 -22.27 43.47
N LYS A 517 -14.03 -22.51 42.19
CA LYS A 517 -12.67 -22.72 41.67
C LYS A 517 -11.91 -21.39 41.77
N PRO A 518 -10.77 -21.35 42.47
CA PRO A 518 -9.93 -20.15 42.42
C PRO A 518 -9.48 -19.94 40.99
N VAL A 519 -9.63 -18.72 40.50
CA VAL A 519 -9.00 -18.29 39.25
C VAL A 519 -7.49 -18.51 39.40
N PRO A 520 -6.82 -19.22 38.48
CA PRO A 520 -5.39 -19.51 38.61
C PRO A 520 -4.62 -18.18 38.73
N ILE A 521 -3.97 -17.98 39.86
CA ILE A 521 -3.01 -16.89 40.07
C ILE A 521 -1.77 -17.27 39.25
N GLY A 522 -1.79 -17.01 37.93
CA GLY A 522 -0.70 -17.47 37.07
C GLY A 522 -0.61 -16.84 35.70
N ALA A 523 -1.62 -16.12 35.24
CA ALA A 523 -1.62 -15.59 33.88
C ALA A 523 -1.07 -14.15 33.75
N TYR A 524 -0.61 -13.51 34.81
CA TYR A 524 -0.23 -12.08 34.78
C TYR A 524 1.22 -11.77 35.16
N ASN A 525 2.13 -12.76 35.21
CA ASN A 525 3.54 -12.51 35.58
C ASN A 525 4.57 -13.15 34.66
N SER A 526 4.41 -13.09 33.35
CA SER A 526 5.47 -13.49 32.42
C SER A 526 5.83 -12.47 31.34
N ARG A 527 5.58 -11.17 31.58
CA ARG A 527 6.14 -10.11 30.71
C ARG A 527 6.76 -9.01 31.57
N LYS A 528 7.84 -9.37 32.27
CA LYS A 528 8.91 -8.45 32.69
C LYS A 528 10.22 -9.23 32.63
N ARG A 529 10.86 -9.18 31.45
CA ARG A 529 12.32 -9.10 31.26
C ARG A 529 12.57 -8.85 29.78
#